data_6ff0c37ad57c615f6fc4708b0cfd2d37
#
_entry.id   6ff0c37ad57c615f6fc4708b0cfd2d37
#
_cell.length_a   1.000
_cell.length_b   1.000
_cell.length_c   1.000
_cell.angle_alpha   90.00
_cell.angle_beta   90.00
_cell.angle_gamma   90.00
#
_symmetry.space_group_name_H-M   'P 1'
#
loop_
_entity.id
_entity.type
_entity.pdbx_description
1 polymer ?
#
loop_
_entity_poly.entity_id
_entity_poly.type
_entity_poly.pdbx_seq_one_letter_code
_entity_poly.pdbx_strand_id
1 'polypeptide(L)'
;RRQRQMCIRDRSKALAEAKTAFEKDEVPVGAVIVSNDKIIARAHNLTEMLNDVTAHAEMQAITSAANYLGGKYLNDCTLYVTLEPCQMCAGAMYWAQLSRLVFGATDPHRGYRKLNTTLHPKTKVSYGVLSNECKLLIDAFFIKKRKLKKT
;
A
#
# COMPACT_ATOMS: atom_id res chain seq x y z
N ARG A 1 20.92 -11.68 -2.38
CA ARG A 1 21.54 -10.35 -2.29
C ARG A 1 20.90 -9.35 -3.25
N ARG A 2 20.76 -9.72 -4.53
CA ARG A 2 20.09 -8.90 -5.54
C ARG A 2 18.61 -8.68 -5.21
N GLN A 3 17.88 -9.73 -4.83
CA GLN A 3 16.46 -9.66 -4.44
C GLN A 3 16.26 -8.77 -3.21
N ARG A 4 17.16 -8.82 -2.23
CA ARG A 4 17.07 -8.00 -1.03
C ARG A 4 17.22 -6.50 -1.35
N GLN A 5 18.17 -6.15 -2.23
CA GLN A 5 18.40 -4.78 -2.67
C GLN A 5 17.20 -4.24 -3.46
N MET A 6 16.61 -5.07 -4.31
CA MET A 6 15.41 -4.71 -5.08
C MET A 6 14.21 -4.48 -4.17
N CYS A 7 14.00 -5.34 -3.15
CA CYS A 7 12.95 -5.16 -2.16
C CYS A 7 13.10 -3.83 -1.40
N ILE A 8 14.31 -3.46 -1.00
CA ILE A 8 14.58 -2.19 -0.31
C ILE A 8 14.27 -1.01 -1.22
N ARG A 9 14.70 -1.07 -2.49
CA ARG A 9 14.40 -0.05 -3.49
C ARG A 9 12.90 0.13 -3.67
N ASP A 10 12.16 -0.95 -3.84
CA ASP A 10 10.73 -0.91 -4.11
C ASP A 10 9.94 -0.39 -2.92
N ARG A 11 10.33 -0.76 -1.70
CA ARG A 11 9.75 -0.21 -0.47
C ARG A 11 10.03 1.28 -0.32
N SER A 12 11.24 1.73 -0.70
CA SER A 12 11.57 3.15 -0.70
C SER A 12 10.71 3.93 -1.66
N LYS A 13 10.37 3.34 -2.81
CA LYS A 13 9.47 3.97 -3.79
C LYS A 13 8.03 4.06 -3.25
N ALA A 14 7.57 3.05 -2.54
CA ALA A 14 6.27 3.11 -1.86
C ALA A 14 6.26 4.21 -0.79
N LEU A 15 7.34 4.34 -0.01
CA LEU A 15 7.46 5.41 0.98
C LEU A 15 7.47 6.80 0.33
N ALA A 16 8.13 6.95 -0.83
CA ALA A 16 8.11 8.20 -1.59
C ALA A 16 6.69 8.57 -2.02
N GLU A 17 5.89 7.61 -2.45
CA GLU A 17 4.48 7.84 -2.77
C GLU A 17 3.69 8.27 -1.52
N ALA A 18 3.94 7.66 -0.37
CA ALA A 18 3.32 8.07 0.89
C ALA A 18 3.64 9.52 1.25
N LYS A 19 4.88 9.95 1.04
CA LYS A 19 5.29 11.33 1.27
C LYS A 19 4.56 12.30 0.33
N THR A 20 4.37 11.91 -0.91
CA THR A 20 3.58 12.69 -1.88
C THR A 20 2.13 12.85 -1.40
N ALA A 21 1.53 11.79 -0.88
CA ALA A 21 0.18 11.86 -0.30
C ALA A 21 0.15 12.83 0.89
N PHE A 22 1.14 12.77 1.76
CA PHE A 22 1.27 13.68 2.91
C PHE A 22 1.28 15.15 2.45
N GLU A 23 2.07 15.47 1.43
CA GLU A 23 2.16 16.81 0.86
C GLU A 23 0.85 17.29 0.26
N LYS A 24 0.03 16.36 -0.23
CA LYS A 24 -1.30 16.65 -0.81
C LYS A 24 -2.42 16.63 0.24
N ASP A 25 -2.07 16.54 1.52
CA ASP A 25 -3.05 16.48 2.62
C ASP A 25 -3.93 15.23 2.57
N GLU A 26 -3.41 14.15 2.00
CA GLU A 26 -4.03 12.83 1.99
C GLU A 26 -3.39 11.96 3.07
N VAL A 27 -4.11 10.95 3.57
CA VAL A 27 -3.52 9.96 4.47
C VAL A 27 -2.28 9.36 3.80
N PRO A 28 -1.09 9.41 4.46
CA PRO A 28 0.18 9.10 3.78
C PRO A 28 0.41 7.59 3.64
N VAL A 29 -0.28 6.99 2.71
CA VAL A 29 -0.10 5.61 2.29
C VAL A 29 0.32 5.60 0.84
N GLY A 30 1.40 4.88 0.56
CA GLY A 30 1.93 4.70 -0.79
C GLY A 30 2.06 3.23 -1.14
N ALA A 31 1.93 2.91 -2.41
CA ALA A 31 2.00 1.55 -2.92
C ALA A 31 2.70 1.50 -4.26
N VAL A 32 3.46 0.43 -4.49
CA VAL A 32 4.00 0.10 -5.80
C VAL A 32 3.75 -1.37 -6.08
N ILE A 33 3.52 -1.71 -7.35
CA ILE A 33 3.42 -3.10 -7.80
C ILE A 33 4.56 -3.40 -8.74
N VAL A 34 5.19 -4.54 -8.51
CA VAL A 34 6.37 -5.00 -9.25
C VAL A 34 6.03 -6.32 -9.94
N SER A 35 6.37 -6.42 -11.21
CA SER A 35 6.31 -7.66 -12.00
C SER A 35 7.58 -7.78 -12.83
N ASN A 36 8.22 -8.97 -12.80
CA ASN A 36 9.49 -9.22 -13.50
C ASN A 36 10.54 -8.15 -13.18
N ASP A 37 10.72 -7.87 -11.89
CA ASP A 37 11.71 -6.91 -11.37
C ASP A 37 11.48 -5.46 -11.81
N LYS A 38 10.33 -5.17 -12.40
CA LYS A 38 9.99 -3.85 -12.92
C LYS A 38 8.78 -3.29 -12.17
N ILE A 39 8.85 -2.03 -11.75
CA ILE A 39 7.71 -1.33 -11.16
C ILE A 39 6.72 -1.03 -12.30
N ILE A 40 5.52 -1.61 -12.21
CA ILE A 40 4.47 -1.44 -13.22
C ILE A 40 3.34 -0.52 -12.76
N ALA A 41 3.28 -0.20 -11.48
CA ALA A 41 2.27 0.72 -10.95
C ALA A 41 2.82 1.43 -9.72
N ARG A 42 2.48 2.69 -9.57
CA ARG A 42 2.75 3.53 -8.38
C ARG A 42 1.48 4.27 -8.03
N ALA A 43 1.17 4.34 -6.75
CA ALA A 43 -0.02 5.05 -6.30
C ALA A 43 0.13 5.54 -4.87
N HIS A 44 -0.68 6.50 -4.51
CA HIS A 44 -0.83 6.97 -3.13
C HIS A 44 -2.30 7.27 -2.88
N ASN A 45 -2.68 7.39 -1.63
CA ASN A 45 -4.06 7.65 -1.24
C ASN A 45 -4.55 8.96 -1.87
N LEU A 46 -5.75 8.93 -2.47
CA LEU A 46 -6.40 10.07 -3.11
C LEU A 46 -7.88 10.17 -2.70
N THR A 47 -8.26 9.68 -1.53
CA THR A 47 -9.66 9.67 -1.10
C THR A 47 -10.27 11.07 -1.01
N GLU A 48 -9.48 12.06 -0.59
CA GLU A 48 -9.95 13.45 -0.50
C GLU A 48 -10.01 14.09 -1.89
N MET A 49 -8.94 14.00 -2.66
CA MET A 49 -8.87 14.61 -3.99
C MET A 49 -9.96 14.10 -4.93
N LEU A 50 -10.20 12.78 -4.94
CA LEU A 50 -11.17 12.15 -5.81
C LEU A 50 -12.57 12.07 -5.20
N ASN A 51 -12.72 12.48 -3.94
CA ASN A 51 -13.96 12.35 -3.19
C ASN A 51 -14.51 10.91 -3.27
N ASP A 52 -13.63 9.94 -3.01
CA ASP A 52 -13.89 8.52 -3.23
C ASP A 52 -13.28 7.71 -2.09
N VAL A 53 -14.12 7.09 -1.26
CA VAL A 53 -13.68 6.29 -0.11
C VAL A 53 -12.90 5.04 -0.53
N THR A 54 -12.99 4.61 -1.78
CA THR A 54 -12.26 3.44 -2.28
C THR A 54 -10.90 3.81 -2.89
N ALA A 55 -10.55 5.09 -3.00
CA ALA A 55 -9.32 5.55 -3.65
C ALA A 55 -8.09 5.39 -2.75
N HIS A 56 -7.95 4.23 -2.10
CA HIS A 56 -6.76 3.84 -1.37
C HIS A 56 -5.59 3.60 -2.33
N ALA A 57 -4.37 3.73 -1.84
CA ALA A 57 -3.17 3.51 -2.64
C ALA A 57 -3.18 2.12 -3.28
N GLU A 58 -3.54 1.10 -2.51
CA GLU A 58 -3.57 -0.29 -2.96
C GLU A 58 -4.59 -0.50 -4.09
N MET A 59 -5.79 0.06 -3.94
CA MET A 59 -6.85 -0.06 -4.94
C MET A 59 -6.42 0.54 -6.27
N GLN A 60 -5.83 1.73 -6.24
CA GLN A 60 -5.34 2.39 -7.44
C GLN A 60 -4.18 1.64 -8.08
N ALA A 61 -3.25 1.12 -7.27
CA ALA A 61 -2.12 0.34 -7.77
C ALA A 61 -2.60 -0.95 -8.45
N ILE A 62 -3.56 -1.65 -7.86
CA ILE A 62 -4.14 -2.87 -8.43
C ILE A 62 -4.80 -2.57 -9.79
N THR A 63 -5.62 -1.53 -9.86
CA THR A 63 -6.28 -1.12 -11.11
C THR A 63 -5.26 -0.76 -12.18
N SER A 64 -4.25 0.03 -11.82
CA SER A 64 -3.19 0.46 -12.73
C SER A 64 -2.36 -0.72 -13.24
N ALA A 65 -1.99 -1.65 -12.37
CA ALA A 65 -1.22 -2.83 -12.74
C ALA A 65 -2.01 -3.75 -13.68
N ALA A 66 -3.29 -3.97 -13.39
CA ALA A 66 -4.16 -4.77 -14.25
C ALA A 66 -4.27 -4.16 -15.64
N ASN A 67 -4.42 -2.84 -15.72
CA ASN A 67 -4.46 -2.13 -16.99
C ASN A 67 -3.14 -2.26 -17.76
N TYR A 68 -2.01 -2.13 -17.07
CA TYR A 68 -0.68 -2.29 -17.67
C TYR A 68 -0.49 -3.69 -18.25
N LEU A 69 -0.89 -4.72 -17.51
CA LEU A 69 -0.72 -6.13 -17.92
C LEU A 69 -1.79 -6.59 -18.92
N GLY A 70 -2.86 -5.84 -19.07
CA GLY A 70 -3.98 -6.24 -19.92
C GLY A 70 -4.79 -7.41 -19.36
N GLY A 71 -4.78 -7.61 -18.03
CA GLY A 71 -5.51 -8.70 -17.38
C GLY A 71 -5.72 -8.44 -15.90
N LYS A 72 -6.80 -8.98 -15.36
CA LYS A 72 -7.24 -8.69 -13.98
C LYS A 72 -6.49 -9.45 -12.89
N TYR A 73 -5.73 -10.49 -13.24
CA TYR A 73 -5.02 -11.30 -12.27
C TYR A 73 -3.57 -10.85 -12.12
N LEU A 74 -3.14 -10.69 -10.89
CA LEU A 74 -1.80 -10.22 -10.53
C LEU A 74 -0.97 -11.35 -9.91
N ASN A 75 -1.09 -12.56 -10.47
CA ASN A 75 -0.50 -13.77 -9.91
C ASN A 75 1.04 -13.85 -10.04
N ASP A 76 1.66 -12.95 -10.79
CA ASP A 76 3.12 -12.83 -10.85
C ASP A 76 3.61 -11.48 -10.31
N CYS A 77 2.80 -10.83 -9.47
CA CYS A 77 3.09 -9.48 -8.98
C CYS A 77 3.32 -9.45 -7.48
N THR A 78 4.18 -8.54 -7.05
CA THR A 78 4.39 -8.18 -5.65
C THR A 78 3.87 -6.77 -5.41
N LEU A 79 3.04 -6.60 -4.40
CA LEU A 79 2.58 -5.29 -3.94
C LEU A 79 3.40 -4.89 -2.70
N TYR A 80 4.06 -3.74 -2.79
CA TYR A 80 4.72 -3.07 -1.66
C TYR A 80 3.85 -1.89 -1.23
N VAL A 81 3.46 -1.86 0.04
CA VAL A 81 2.62 -0.80 0.60
C VAL A 81 3.16 -0.37 1.96
N THR A 82 3.04 0.90 2.29
CA THR A 82 3.66 1.46 3.50
C THR A 82 2.92 1.09 4.78
N LEU A 83 1.63 0.79 4.69
CA LEU A 83 0.78 0.44 5.82
C LEU A 83 0.08 -0.87 5.55
N GLU A 84 -0.15 -1.66 6.60
CA GLU A 84 -0.95 -2.89 6.51
C GLU A 84 -2.29 -2.59 5.82
N PRO A 85 -2.67 -3.34 4.77
CA PRO A 85 -3.92 -3.10 4.05
C PRO A 85 -5.16 -3.26 4.93
N CYS A 86 -6.18 -2.45 4.67
CA CYS A 86 -7.50 -2.63 5.27
C CYS A 86 -8.23 -3.82 4.64
N GLN A 87 -9.40 -4.17 5.20
CA GLN A 87 -10.19 -5.31 4.70
C GLN A 87 -10.65 -5.12 3.25
N MET A 88 -10.95 -3.90 2.82
CA MET A 88 -11.33 -3.62 1.43
C MET A 88 -10.19 -3.95 0.46
N CYS A 89 -8.99 -3.45 0.76
CA CYS A 89 -7.82 -3.68 -0.08
C CYS A 89 -7.38 -5.14 -0.03
N ALA A 90 -7.42 -5.78 1.13
CA ALA A 90 -7.11 -7.20 1.27
C ALA A 90 -8.08 -8.06 0.44
N GLY A 91 -9.38 -7.70 0.43
CA GLY A 91 -10.36 -8.35 -0.43
C GLY A 91 -10.04 -8.20 -1.91
N ALA A 92 -9.63 -7.01 -2.33
CA ALA A 92 -9.20 -6.77 -3.71
C ALA A 92 -7.97 -7.62 -4.08
N MET A 93 -7.01 -7.74 -3.16
CA MET A 93 -5.82 -8.58 -3.35
C MET A 93 -6.20 -10.06 -3.48
N TYR A 94 -7.18 -10.52 -2.70
CA TYR A 94 -7.69 -11.88 -2.79
C TYR A 94 -8.22 -12.17 -4.20
N TRP A 95 -9.11 -11.31 -4.71
CA TRP A 95 -9.71 -11.50 -6.03
C TRP A 95 -8.70 -11.33 -7.17
N ALA A 96 -7.70 -10.46 -7.00
CA ALA A 96 -6.62 -10.29 -7.97
C ALA A 96 -5.62 -11.44 -7.95
N GLN A 97 -5.69 -12.34 -6.98
CA GLN A 97 -4.76 -13.47 -6.81
C GLN A 97 -3.30 -13.00 -6.71
N LEU A 98 -3.09 -11.95 -5.93
CA LEU A 98 -1.75 -11.36 -5.76
C LEU A 98 -0.76 -12.42 -5.28
N SER A 99 0.43 -12.46 -5.93
CA SER A 99 1.45 -13.42 -5.58
C SER A 99 2.10 -13.13 -4.23
N ARG A 100 2.41 -11.85 -3.96
CA ARG A 100 3.11 -11.46 -2.73
C ARG A 100 2.68 -10.08 -2.26
N LEU A 101 2.48 -9.97 -0.95
CA LEU A 101 2.20 -8.70 -0.28
C LEU A 101 3.36 -8.41 0.69
N VAL A 102 3.91 -7.20 0.60
CA VAL A 102 4.92 -6.69 1.52
C VAL A 102 4.46 -5.35 2.06
N PHE A 103 4.26 -5.25 3.37
CA PHE A 103 3.87 -3.97 3.96
C PHE A 103 4.86 -3.51 5.03
N GLY A 104 4.93 -2.19 5.24
CA GLY A 104 5.84 -1.60 6.21
C GLY A 104 5.29 -1.68 7.62
N ALA A 105 4.46 -0.71 8.00
CA ALA A 105 3.89 -0.62 9.34
C ALA A 105 2.64 -1.49 9.49
N THR A 106 2.45 -2.06 10.68
CA THR A 106 1.21 -2.77 11.02
C THR A 106 0.13 -1.76 11.44
N ASP A 107 -1.12 -2.14 11.23
CA ASP A 107 -2.28 -1.36 11.68
C ASP A 107 -3.10 -2.19 12.66
N PRO A 108 -2.92 -1.97 13.97
CA PRO A 108 -3.61 -2.78 14.99
C PRO A 108 -5.11 -2.50 15.10
N HIS A 109 -5.61 -1.44 14.45
CA HIS A 109 -7.02 -1.06 14.53
C HIS A 109 -7.82 -1.44 13.28
N ARG A 110 -7.27 -1.21 12.10
CA ARG A 110 -7.98 -1.37 10.83
C ARG A 110 -7.31 -2.32 9.86
N GLY A 111 -6.18 -2.90 10.23
CA GLY A 111 -5.48 -3.86 9.40
C GLY A 111 -6.30 -5.12 9.14
N TYR A 112 -6.11 -5.74 7.99
CA TYR A 112 -6.88 -6.92 7.58
C TYR A 112 -6.73 -8.08 8.57
N ARG A 113 -5.56 -8.20 9.24
CA ARG A 113 -5.33 -9.27 10.21
C ARG A 113 -6.21 -9.12 11.44
N LYS A 114 -6.41 -7.89 11.91
CA LYS A 114 -7.28 -7.59 13.06
C LYS A 114 -8.75 -7.94 12.76
N LEU A 115 -9.18 -7.72 11.52
CA LEU A 115 -10.55 -7.93 11.09
C LEU A 115 -10.78 -9.32 10.50
N ASN A 116 -9.79 -10.22 10.61
CA ASN A 116 -9.86 -11.61 10.14
C ASN A 116 -10.19 -11.74 8.64
N THR A 117 -9.78 -10.76 7.84
CA THR A 117 -9.92 -10.83 6.39
C THR A 117 -8.84 -11.74 5.82
N THR A 118 -9.23 -12.69 4.99
CA THR A 118 -8.33 -13.68 4.44
C THR A 118 -7.78 -13.22 3.08
N LEU A 119 -6.45 -13.33 2.91
CA LEU A 119 -5.83 -13.19 1.61
C LEU A 119 -5.94 -14.50 0.82
N HIS A 120 -5.66 -14.43 -0.49
CA HIS A 120 -5.62 -15.63 -1.32
C HIS A 120 -4.60 -16.63 -0.74
N PRO A 121 -4.91 -17.96 -0.72
CA PRO A 121 -4.02 -18.95 -0.10
C PRO A 121 -2.60 -18.98 -0.67
N LYS A 122 -2.42 -18.57 -1.92
CA LYS A 122 -1.11 -18.52 -2.58
C LYS A 122 -0.33 -17.24 -2.30
N THR A 123 -0.95 -16.23 -1.69
CA THR A 123 -0.28 -14.96 -1.42
C THR A 123 0.72 -15.11 -0.28
N LYS A 124 1.98 -14.85 -0.57
CA LYS A 124 3.04 -14.80 0.45
C LYS A 124 3.05 -13.41 1.09
N VAL A 125 3.25 -13.35 2.41
CA VAL A 125 3.21 -12.09 3.16
C VAL A 125 4.50 -11.90 3.92
N SER A 126 5.07 -10.69 3.86
CA SER A 126 6.14 -10.25 4.74
C SER A 126 5.93 -8.77 5.11
N TYR A 127 6.49 -8.35 6.25
CA TYR A 127 6.29 -6.99 6.73
C TYR A 127 7.44 -6.56 7.64
N GLY A 128 7.43 -5.29 8.02
CA GLY A 128 8.33 -4.72 9.02
C GLY A 128 9.49 -3.89 8.48
N VAL A 129 9.87 -4.02 7.21
CA VAL A 129 10.95 -3.21 6.66
C VAL A 129 10.46 -1.79 6.40
N LEU A 130 11.23 -0.79 6.84
CA LEU A 130 10.88 0.62 6.86
C LEU A 130 9.63 0.90 7.72
N SER A 131 9.33 0.00 8.67
CA SER A 131 8.16 0.09 9.54
C SER A 131 8.16 1.40 10.34
N ASN A 132 9.32 1.79 10.90
CA ASN A 132 9.42 3.01 11.72
C ASN A 132 9.15 4.27 10.88
N GLU A 133 9.75 4.36 9.70
CA GLU A 133 9.57 5.50 8.79
C GLU A 133 8.12 5.63 8.35
N CYS A 134 7.50 4.51 8.00
CA CYS A 134 6.09 4.48 7.59
C CYS A 134 5.17 4.91 8.74
N LYS A 135 5.41 4.37 9.95
CA LYS A 135 4.62 4.70 11.14
C LYS A 135 4.75 6.17 11.51
N LEU A 136 5.97 6.71 11.49
CA LEU A 136 6.22 8.11 11.82
C LEU A 136 5.46 9.05 10.89
N LEU A 137 5.40 8.72 9.62
CA LEU A 137 4.70 9.54 8.63
C LEU A 137 3.18 9.55 8.88
N ILE A 138 2.60 8.39 9.17
CA ILE A 138 1.18 8.25 9.53
C ILE A 138 0.87 9.03 10.81
N ASP A 139 1.69 8.85 11.84
CA ASP A 139 1.47 9.52 13.13
C ASP A 139 1.58 11.05 12.98
N ALA A 140 2.55 11.54 12.20
CA ALA A 140 2.73 12.96 11.94
C ALA A 140 1.50 13.56 11.24
N PHE A 141 0.91 12.85 10.31
CA PHE A 141 -0.29 13.29 9.60
C PHE A 141 -1.48 13.46 10.55
N PHE A 142 -1.74 12.47 11.40
CA PHE A 142 -2.87 12.53 12.32
C PHE A 142 -2.66 13.55 13.45
N ILE A 143 -1.43 13.74 13.91
CA ILE A 143 -1.09 14.83 14.85
C ILE A 143 -1.41 16.20 14.23
N LYS A 144 -0.99 16.41 12.99
CA LYS A 144 -1.27 17.64 12.25
C LYS A 144 -2.79 17.88 12.12
N LYS A 145 -3.55 16.84 11.78
CA LYS A 145 -5.01 16.94 11.63
C LYS A 145 -5.70 17.27 12.96
N ARG A 146 -5.27 16.67 14.07
CA ARG A 146 -5.83 16.96 15.39
C ARG A 146 -5.58 18.42 15.81
N LYS A 147 -4.40 18.97 15.52
CA LYS A 147 -4.07 20.35 15.81
C LYS A 147 -4.95 21.33 15.02
N LEU A 148 -5.24 21.02 13.76
CA LEU A 148 -6.11 21.86 12.93
C LEU A 148 -7.57 21.87 13.42
N LYS A 149 -8.05 20.76 14.01
CA LYS A 149 -9.40 20.69 14.57
C LYS A 149 -9.58 21.46 15.86
N LYS A 150 -8.49 21.79 16.57
CA LYS A 150 -8.53 22.54 17.84
C LYS A 150 -8.49 24.05 17.65
N THR A 151 -8.25 24.54 16.45
CA THR A 151 -8.28 25.95 16.10
C THR A 151 -9.58 26.31 15.39
#